data_5575b04193102db561a27f918f6ae89c
#
_entry.id   5575b04193102db561a27f918f6ae89c
#
_cell.length_a   1.000
_cell.length_b   1.000
_cell.length_c   1.000
_cell.angle_alpha   90.00
_cell.angle_beta   90.00
_cell.angle_gamma   90.00
#
_symmetry.space_group_name_H-M   'P 1'
#
loop_
_entity.id
_entity.type
_entity.pdbx_description
1 polymer ?
#
loop_
_entity_poly.entity_id
_entity_poly.type
_entity_poly.pdbx_seq_one_letter_code
_entity_poly.pdbx_strand_id
1 'polypeptide(L)'
;KGVWEGDWKDPNCPKAQKKREQVLAWMDAYMDYGMILDIPAWVSRSPEGQKATGITKYQDAVTATRINNDYFMKNRNGNCKFLNVLQGENHADADDWYQQMKDYCDPKKYTDHFNGWSMGGQNMCDIHLALKRLVALRFDGLLEKGKHDFMHFLGTSKLEWATLLTD
;
A
#
# COMPACT_ATOMS: atom_id res chain seq x y z
N LYS A 1 3.87 -17.08 1.89
CA LYS A 1 5.27 -17.34 1.43
C LYS A 1 5.34 -17.21 -0.08
N GLY A 2 6.38 -16.58 -0.62
CA GLY A 2 6.65 -16.56 -2.08
C GLY A 2 6.05 -15.40 -2.88
N VAL A 3 5.17 -14.57 -2.31
CA VAL A 3 4.60 -13.42 -3.06
C VAL A 3 5.71 -12.44 -3.47
N TRP A 4 6.68 -12.18 -2.60
CA TRP A 4 7.77 -11.25 -2.85
C TRP A 4 9.05 -11.90 -3.34
N GLU A 5 9.05 -13.18 -3.74
CA GLU A 5 10.22 -13.81 -4.32
C GLU A 5 10.56 -13.20 -5.69
N GLY A 6 11.76 -12.66 -5.82
CA GLY A 6 12.27 -12.02 -7.02
C GLY A 6 13.19 -10.85 -6.67
N ASP A 7 13.81 -10.27 -7.66
CA ASP A 7 14.53 -9.01 -7.53
C ASP A 7 13.59 -7.83 -7.81
N TRP A 8 12.97 -7.32 -6.76
CA TRP A 8 12.04 -6.19 -6.85
C TRP A 8 12.73 -4.85 -7.03
N LYS A 9 14.06 -4.81 -6.85
CA LYS A 9 14.88 -3.64 -7.15
C LYS A 9 15.06 -3.46 -8.65
N ASP A 10 15.11 -4.57 -9.39
CA ASP A 10 15.16 -4.53 -10.85
C ASP A 10 13.74 -4.45 -11.43
N PRO A 11 13.34 -3.31 -12.05
CA PRO A 11 12.01 -3.16 -12.63
C PRO A 11 11.73 -4.16 -13.77
N ASN A 12 12.78 -4.75 -14.37
CA ASN A 12 12.68 -5.70 -15.46
C ASN A 12 12.80 -7.18 -15.00
N CYS A 13 12.88 -7.43 -13.69
CA CYS A 13 12.98 -8.80 -13.18
C CYS A 13 11.77 -9.64 -13.62
N PRO A 14 11.96 -10.73 -14.42
CA PRO A 14 10.83 -11.51 -14.95
C PRO A 14 9.98 -12.16 -13.86
N LYS A 15 10.58 -12.55 -12.73
CA LYS A 15 9.83 -13.13 -11.59
C LYS A 15 8.93 -12.09 -10.94
N ALA A 16 9.45 -10.88 -10.68
CA ALA A 16 8.67 -9.79 -10.12
C ALA A 16 7.53 -9.37 -11.07
N GLN A 17 7.83 -9.24 -12.35
CA GLN A 17 6.84 -8.94 -13.38
C GLN A 17 5.71 -9.98 -13.41
N LYS A 18 6.06 -11.25 -13.53
CA LYS A 18 5.07 -12.36 -13.55
C LYS A 18 4.22 -12.36 -12.28
N LYS A 19 4.82 -12.09 -11.12
CA LYS A 19 4.09 -12.04 -9.85
C LYS A 19 3.09 -10.88 -9.83
N ARG A 20 3.50 -9.70 -10.29
CA ARG A 20 2.64 -8.51 -10.42
C ARG A 20 1.43 -8.79 -11.31
N GLU A 21 1.65 -9.40 -12.46
CA GLU A 21 0.62 -9.80 -13.41
C GLU A 21 -0.37 -10.81 -12.79
N GLN A 22 0.16 -11.86 -12.14
CA GLN A 22 -0.66 -12.90 -11.50
C GLN A 22 -1.52 -12.34 -10.37
N VAL A 23 -0.96 -11.48 -9.51
CA VAL A 23 -1.70 -10.90 -8.39
C VAL A 23 -2.82 -10.00 -8.89
N LEU A 24 -2.56 -9.13 -9.85
CA LEU A 24 -3.57 -8.27 -10.43
C LEU A 24 -4.69 -9.10 -11.10
N ALA A 25 -4.34 -10.06 -11.95
CA ALA A 25 -5.30 -10.90 -12.64
C ALA A 25 -6.21 -11.67 -11.67
N TRP A 26 -5.62 -12.19 -10.58
CA TRP A 26 -6.37 -12.90 -9.55
C TRP A 26 -7.33 -11.98 -8.79
N MET A 27 -6.87 -10.78 -8.39
CA MET A 27 -7.71 -9.82 -7.69
C MET A 27 -8.86 -9.33 -8.58
N ASP A 28 -8.58 -8.99 -9.82
CA ASP A 28 -9.60 -8.55 -10.78
C ASP A 28 -10.65 -9.63 -11.10
N ALA A 29 -10.27 -10.91 -10.98
CA ALA A 29 -11.17 -12.03 -11.24
C ALA A 29 -12.06 -12.40 -10.04
N TYR A 30 -11.58 -12.22 -8.80
CA TYR A 30 -12.20 -12.84 -7.63
C TYR A 30 -12.49 -11.90 -6.46
N MET A 31 -11.99 -10.65 -6.47
CA MET A 31 -12.11 -9.75 -5.34
C MET A 31 -12.95 -8.51 -5.64
N ASP A 32 -13.82 -8.14 -4.72
CA ASP A 32 -14.52 -6.83 -4.75
C ASP A 32 -13.58 -5.72 -4.29
N TYR A 33 -12.76 -5.99 -3.26
CA TYR A 33 -11.72 -5.11 -2.74
C TYR A 33 -10.39 -5.85 -2.62
N GLY A 34 -9.30 -5.20 -3.04
CA GLY A 34 -7.95 -5.75 -2.93
C GLY A 34 -6.96 -4.70 -2.48
N MET A 35 -5.96 -5.10 -1.69
CA MET A 35 -4.82 -4.25 -1.40
C MET A 35 -3.85 -4.28 -2.58
N ILE A 36 -3.25 -3.14 -2.90
CA ILE A 36 -2.17 -3.08 -3.90
C ILE A 36 -1.02 -4.00 -3.48
N LEU A 37 -0.19 -4.39 -4.44
CA LEU A 37 0.99 -5.20 -4.16
C LEU A 37 2.14 -4.29 -3.68
N ASP A 38 2.14 -3.96 -2.40
CA ASP A 38 3.22 -3.21 -1.79
C ASP A 38 4.43 -4.08 -1.46
N ILE A 39 5.60 -3.47 -1.43
CA ILE A 39 6.81 -4.07 -0.88
C ILE A 39 7.03 -3.44 0.50
N PRO A 40 6.80 -4.19 1.59
CA PRO A 40 6.82 -3.61 2.93
C PRO A 40 8.18 -3.00 3.29
N ALA A 41 8.17 -1.86 3.98
CA ALA A 41 9.39 -1.14 4.33
C ALA A 41 10.38 -1.99 5.16
N TRP A 42 9.87 -2.90 6.01
CA TRP A 42 10.69 -3.76 6.86
C TRP A 42 11.63 -4.71 6.09
N VAL A 43 11.30 -5.05 4.82
CA VAL A 43 12.14 -5.97 4.04
C VAL A 43 13.56 -5.44 3.83
N SER A 44 13.73 -4.11 3.80
CA SER A 44 15.04 -3.48 3.66
C SER A 44 15.93 -3.61 4.91
N ARG A 45 15.36 -4.00 6.05
CA ARG A 45 16.04 -4.13 7.34
C ARG A 45 16.15 -5.58 7.83
N SER A 46 15.43 -6.50 7.19
CA SER A 46 15.47 -7.93 7.50
C SER A 46 16.38 -8.68 6.51
N PRO A 47 17.36 -9.47 6.99
CA PRO A 47 18.19 -10.29 6.12
C PRO A 47 17.35 -11.22 5.22
N GLU A 48 16.28 -11.81 5.75
CA GLU A 48 15.35 -12.67 5.01
C GLU A 48 14.60 -11.87 3.96
N GLY A 49 14.13 -10.67 4.32
CA GLY A 49 13.45 -9.75 3.40
C GLY A 49 14.36 -9.33 2.26
N GLN A 50 15.58 -8.91 2.55
CA GLN A 50 16.59 -8.53 1.55
C GLN A 50 16.90 -9.69 0.60
N LYS A 51 17.09 -10.90 1.14
CA LYS A 51 17.34 -12.10 0.34
C LYS A 51 16.17 -12.47 -0.56
N ALA A 52 14.96 -12.32 -0.08
CA ALA A 52 13.75 -12.67 -0.85
C ALA A 52 13.43 -11.66 -1.96
N THR A 53 13.73 -10.38 -1.74
CA THR A 53 13.25 -9.27 -2.56
C THR A 53 14.33 -8.53 -3.35
N GLY A 54 15.61 -8.68 -2.99
CA GLY A 54 16.70 -7.83 -3.50
C GLY A 54 16.71 -6.41 -2.92
N ILE A 55 15.73 -6.04 -2.10
CA ILE A 55 15.57 -4.69 -1.52
C ILE A 55 16.49 -4.53 -0.31
N THR A 56 17.42 -3.59 -0.37
CA THR A 56 18.38 -3.32 0.71
C THR A 56 18.25 -1.93 1.33
N LYS A 57 17.47 -1.05 0.69
CA LYS A 57 17.21 0.32 1.16
C LYS A 57 15.70 0.58 1.18
N TYR A 58 15.27 1.40 2.14
CA TYR A 58 13.87 1.84 2.23
C TYR A 58 13.36 2.43 0.91
N GLN A 59 14.14 3.29 0.26
CA GLN A 59 13.74 3.95 -0.98
C GLN A 59 13.55 2.96 -2.15
N ASP A 60 14.25 1.84 -2.15
CA ASP A 60 14.03 0.77 -3.15
C ASP A 60 12.65 0.11 -2.95
N ALA A 61 12.18 -0.06 -1.69
CA ALA A 61 10.83 -0.56 -1.40
C ALA A 61 9.74 0.41 -1.85
N VAL A 62 9.94 1.71 -1.62
CA VAL A 62 9.05 2.77 -2.12
C VAL A 62 8.96 2.72 -3.65
N THR A 63 10.11 2.68 -4.32
CA THR A 63 10.18 2.65 -5.79
C THR A 63 9.50 1.40 -6.36
N ALA A 64 9.77 0.23 -5.80
CA ALA A 64 9.14 -1.03 -6.23
C ALA A 64 7.61 -1.00 -6.04
N THR A 65 7.15 -0.45 -4.94
CA THR A 65 5.70 -0.28 -4.70
C THR A 65 5.07 0.68 -5.70
N ARG A 66 5.73 1.79 -6.03
CA ARG A 66 5.24 2.72 -7.07
C ARG A 66 5.14 2.03 -8.44
N ILE A 67 6.13 1.24 -8.82
CA ILE A 67 6.09 0.46 -10.07
C ILE A 67 4.87 -0.48 -10.07
N ASN A 68 4.57 -1.12 -8.94
CA ASN A 68 3.39 -1.97 -8.81
C ASN A 68 2.09 -1.17 -8.91
N ASN A 69 2.02 0.00 -8.28
CA ASN A 69 0.86 0.89 -8.35
C ASN A 69 0.63 1.38 -9.78
N ASP A 70 1.67 1.82 -10.47
CA ASP A 70 1.59 2.24 -11.87
C ASP A 70 1.10 1.11 -12.77
N TYR A 71 1.59 -0.11 -12.54
CA TYR A 71 1.13 -1.28 -13.26
C TYR A 71 -0.35 -1.58 -13.01
N PHE A 72 -0.80 -1.53 -11.75
CA PHE A 72 -2.21 -1.75 -11.39
C PHE A 72 -3.12 -0.68 -11.99
N MET A 73 -2.73 0.59 -11.89
CA MET A 73 -3.49 1.70 -12.49
C MET A 73 -3.68 1.52 -14.00
N LYS A 74 -2.65 1.04 -14.68
CA LYS A 74 -2.66 0.89 -16.16
C LYS A 74 -3.42 -0.36 -16.62
N ASN A 75 -3.38 -1.47 -15.87
CA ASN A 75 -3.76 -2.78 -16.38
C ASN A 75 -4.99 -3.39 -15.69
N ARG A 76 -5.51 -2.81 -14.61
CA ARG A 76 -6.71 -3.31 -13.94
C ARG A 76 -7.95 -3.20 -14.84
N ASN A 77 -8.90 -4.10 -14.66
CA ASN A 77 -10.13 -4.12 -15.45
C ASN A 77 -11.31 -3.35 -14.83
N GLY A 78 -11.14 -2.82 -13.61
CA GLY A 78 -12.15 -2.06 -12.89
C GLY A 78 -13.11 -2.89 -12.02
N ASN A 79 -13.01 -4.22 -12.03
CA ASN A 79 -13.88 -5.08 -11.20
C ASN A 79 -13.46 -5.00 -9.72
N CYS A 80 -12.16 -5.03 -9.43
CA CYS A 80 -11.63 -4.91 -8.09
C CYS A 80 -11.40 -3.45 -7.72
N LYS A 81 -11.86 -3.03 -6.55
CA LYS A 81 -11.55 -1.72 -5.95
C LYS A 81 -10.27 -1.85 -5.14
N PHE A 82 -9.24 -1.06 -5.47
CA PHE A 82 -7.94 -1.17 -4.82
C PHE A 82 -7.78 -0.22 -3.64
N LEU A 83 -7.17 -0.75 -2.58
CA LEU A 83 -6.76 0.00 -1.40
C LEU A 83 -5.26 0.28 -1.50
N ASN A 84 -4.90 1.55 -1.42
CA ASN A 84 -3.50 1.99 -1.38
C ASN A 84 -2.91 1.69 0.00
N VAL A 85 -1.76 1.03 0.06
CA VAL A 85 -1.16 0.61 1.32
C VAL A 85 -0.20 1.68 1.83
N LEU A 86 -0.35 2.03 3.10
CA LEU A 86 0.53 2.94 3.83
C LEU A 86 1.46 2.12 4.71
N GLN A 87 2.76 2.31 4.53
CA GLN A 87 3.83 1.63 5.24
C GLN A 87 4.71 2.63 6.00
N GLY A 88 5.78 2.15 6.59
CA GLY A 88 6.81 2.91 7.30
C GLY A 88 7.29 2.17 8.53
N GLU A 89 8.57 2.30 8.87
CA GLU A 89 9.21 1.69 10.04
C GLU A 89 9.41 2.68 11.18
N ASN A 90 9.17 3.95 10.93
CA ASN A 90 9.22 5.07 11.87
C ASN A 90 8.39 6.23 11.32
N HIS A 91 8.25 7.30 12.07
CA HIS A 91 7.44 8.46 11.68
C HIS A 91 7.93 9.12 10.38
N ALA A 92 9.23 9.25 10.18
CA ALA A 92 9.79 9.87 8.98
C ALA A 92 9.54 9.02 7.74
N ASP A 93 9.78 7.71 7.82
CA ASP A 93 9.47 6.78 6.73
C ASP A 93 7.97 6.78 6.40
N ALA A 94 7.10 6.80 7.43
CA ALA A 94 5.66 6.80 7.22
C ALA A 94 5.16 8.10 6.58
N ASP A 95 5.74 9.24 6.93
CA ASP A 95 5.43 10.53 6.31
C ASP A 95 5.91 10.56 4.84
N ASP A 96 7.14 10.10 4.58
CA ASP A 96 7.67 10.02 3.21
C ASP A 96 6.84 9.04 2.36
N TRP A 97 6.53 7.86 2.87
CA TRP A 97 5.69 6.89 2.16
C TRP A 97 4.34 7.48 1.76
N TYR A 98 3.69 8.17 2.69
CA TYR A 98 2.44 8.85 2.42
C TYR A 98 2.56 9.86 1.27
N GLN A 99 3.57 10.71 1.31
CA GLN A 99 3.80 11.70 0.26
C GLN A 99 4.06 11.05 -1.11
N GLN A 100 4.77 9.92 -1.14
CA GLN A 100 5.09 9.19 -2.36
C GLN A 100 3.88 8.44 -2.95
N MET A 101 2.90 8.05 -2.12
CA MET A 101 1.80 7.17 -2.52
C MET A 101 0.44 7.86 -2.62
N LYS A 102 0.26 9.03 -2.01
CA LYS A 102 -1.07 9.65 -1.88
C LYS A 102 -1.74 9.98 -3.21
N ASP A 103 -0.96 10.31 -4.21
CA ASP A 103 -1.47 10.71 -5.51
C ASP A 103 -2.30 9.63 -6.22
N TYR A 104 -2.02 8.35 -5.97
CA TYR A 104 -2.80 7.25 -6.54
C TYR A 104 -4.26 7.19 -6.08
N CYS A 105 -4.58 7.88 -4.99
CA CYS A 105 -5.95 8.04 -4.48
C CYS A 105 -6.57 9.40 -4.82
N ASP A 106 -5.82 10.30 -5.48
CA ASP A 106 -6.31 11.65 -5.79
C ASP A 106 -7.13 11.66 -7.09
N PRO A 107 -8.46 11.92 -7.00
CA PRO A 107 -9.33 12.01 -8.18
C PRO A 107 -8.99 13.18 -9.11
N LYS A 108 -8.20 14.16 -8.65
CA LYS A 108 -7.71 15.26 -9.50
C LYS A 108 -6.53 14.83 -10.37
N LYS A 109 -5.80 13.79 -9.95
CA LYS A 109 -4.63 13.25 -10.67
C LYS A 109 -4.98 12.02 -11.51
N TYR A 110 -5.86 11.18 -11.00
CA TYR A 110 -6.30 9.95 -11.68
C TYR A 110 -7.82 9.88 -11.67
N THR A 111 -8.44 9.92 -12.84
CA THR A 111 -9.89 9.72 -12.99
C THR A 111 -10.32 8.37 -12.40
N ASP A 112 -9.50 7.35 -12.61
CA ASP A 112 -9.68 6.00 -12.09
C ASP A 112 -8.73 5.76 -10.91
N HIS A 113 -8.82 6.61 -9.86
CA HIS A 113 -7.99 6.54 -8.65
C HIS A 113 -8.26 5.26 -7.82
N PHE A 114 -7.37 4.91 -6.91
CA PHE A 114 -7.63 3.86 -5.93
C PHE A 114 -8.73 4.29 -4.94
N ASN A 115 -9.50 3.31 -4.47
CA ASN A 115 -10.80 3.54 -3.83
C ASN A 115 -10.76 3.57 -2.31
N GLY A 116 -9.59 3.49 -1.71
CA GLY A 116 -9.44 3.51 -0.26
C GLY A 116 -8.00 3.26 0.17
N TRP A 117 -7.85 2.95 1.45
CA TRP A 117 -6.56 2.87 2.11
C TRP A 117 -6.43 1.62 2.96
N SER A 118 -5.21 1.16 3.11
CA SER A 118 -4.85 0.14 4.08
C SER A 118 -3.65 0.60 4.90
N MET A 119 -3.74 0.54 6.22
CA MET A 119 -2.65 0.92 7.11
C MET A 119 -1.86 -0.30 7.55
N GLY A 120 -0.54 -0.28 7.33
CA GLY A 120 0.41 -1.30 7.72
C GLY A 120 1.66 -0.72 8.38
N GLY A 121 2.64 -1.56 8.69
CA GLY A 121 3.89 -1.16 9.33
C GLY A 121 3.68 -0.44 10.66
N GLN A 122 4.49 0.58 10.91
CA GLN A 122 4.44 1.34 12.16
C GLN A 122 3.11 2.08 12.37
N ASN A 123 2.35 2.38 11.31
CA ASN A 123 0.99 2.95 11.44
C ASN A 123 0.06 2.06 12.28
N MET A 124 0.35 0.76 12.38
CA MET A 124 -0.44 -0.20 13.16
C MET A 124 0.15 -0.53 14.53
N CYS A 125 1.31 0.01 14.85
CA CYS A 125 1.98 -0.14 16.15
C CYS A 125 1.81 1.09 17.04
N ASP A 126 1.57 2.26 16.43
CA ASP A 126 1.48 3.56 17.09
C ASP A 126 0.15 4.25 16.72
N ILE A 127 -0.78 4.32 17.69
CA ILE A 127 -2.09 4.94 17.48
C ILE A 127 -1.98 6.42 17.11
N HIS A 128 -1.00 7.15 17.65
CA HIS A 128 -0.81 8.56 17.33
C HIS A 128 -0.42 8.74 15.86
N LEU A 129 0.41 7.84 15.34
CA LEU A 129 0.77 7.85 13.93
C LEU A 129 -0.43 7.52 13.04
N ALA A 130 -1.25 6.54 13.42
CA ALA A 130 -2.48 6.21 12.70
C ALA A 130 -3.45 7.40 12.65
N LEU A 131 -3.69 8.05 13.80
CA LEU A 131 -4.55 9.24 13.89
C LEU A 131 -3.98 10.42 13.09
N LYS A 132 -2.67 10.68 13.19
CA LYS A 132 -1.98 11.68 12.35
C LYS A 132 -2.24 11.43 10.88
N ARG A 133 -2.18 10.18 10.46
CA ARG A 133 -2.39 9.80 9.06
C ARG A 133 -3.84 10.02 8.63
N LEU A 134 -4.82 9.65 9.45
CA LEU A 134 -6.24 9.91 9.17
C LEU A 134 -6.53 11.41 9.02
N VAL A 135 -5.97 12.23 9.92
CA VAL A 135 -6.09 13.70 9.83
C VAL A 135 -5.50 14.22 8.52
N ALA A 136 -4.30 13.75 8.16
CA ALA A 136 -3.64 14.14 6.90
C ALA A 136 -4.47 13.75 5.66
N LEU A 137 -5.03 12.54 5.65
CA LEU A 137 -5.90 12.07 4.57
C LEU A 137 -7.15 12.95 4.42
N ARG A 138 -7.78 13.31 5.53
CA ARG A 138 -8.95 14.23 5.51
C ARG A 138 -8.56 15.62 5.04
N PHE A 139 -7.46 16.16 5.54
CA PHE A 139 -6.96 17.48 5.16
C PHE A 139 -6.63 17.57 3.66
N ASP A 140 -6.03 16.53 3.10
CA ASP A 140 -5.67 16.46 1.67
C ASP A 140 -6.89 16.13 0.78
N GLY A 141 -8.08 15.87 1.35
CA GLY A 141 -9.29 15.48 0.60
C GLY A 141 -9.22 14.05 0.03
N LEU A 142 -8.43 13.19 0.67
CA LEU A 142 -8.17 11.81 0.24
C LEU A 142 -8.88 10.76 1.11
N LEU A 143 -9.84 11.19 1.92
CA LEU A 143 -10.73 10.34 2.72
C LEU A 143 -12.16 10.88 2.62
N GLU A 144 -12.71 10.83 1.41
CA GLU A 144 -14.04 11.34 1.08
C GLU A 144 -15.00 10.18 0.82
N LYS A 145 -16.20 10.29 1.39
CA LYS A 145 -17.30 9.34 1.13
C LYS A 145 -17.64 9.31 -0.37
N GLY A 146 -17.85 8.14 -0.90
CA GLY A 146 -18.14 7.93 -2.33
C GLY A 146 -16.90 7.86 -3.22
N LYS A 147 -15.71 8.19 -2.70
CA LYS A 147 -14.44 8.10 -3.42
C LYS A 147 -13.45 7.15 -2.74
N HIS A 148 -13.37 7.19 -1.40
CA HIS A 148 -12.44 6.43 -0.57
C HIS A 148 -13.22 5.70 0.53
N ASP A 149 -14.16 4.84 0.13
CA ASP A 149 -15.17 4.27 1.04
C ASP A 149 -14.64 3.18 1.96
N PHE A 150 -13.40 2.71 1.75
CA PHE A 150 -12.87 1.59 2.50
C PHE A 150 -11.51 1.93 3.14
N MET A 151 -11.42 1.70 4.44
CA MET A 151 -10.19 1.77 5.22
C MET A 151 -9.95 0.43 5.90
N HIS A 152 -8.79 -0.19 5.63
CA HIS A 152 -8.38 -1.43 6.27
C HIS A 152 -7.22 -1.18 7.24
N PHE A 153 -7.33 -1.72 8.45
CA PHE A 153 -6.29 -1.65 9.48
C PHE A 153 -5.68 -3.03 9.67
N LEU A 154 -4.48 -3.23 9.12
CA LEU A 154 -3.80 -4.52 9.11
C LEU A 154 -3.44 -5.00 10.52
N GLY A 155 -3.93 -6.19 10.89
CA GLY A 155 -3.55 -6.84 12.14
C GLY A 155 -4.14 -6.21 13.39
N THR A 156 -5.15 -5.34 13.29
CA THR A 156 -5.82 -4.75 14.45
C THR A 156 -6.70 -5.81 15.13
N SER A 157 -6.40 -6.07 16.41
CA SER A 157 -7.18 -6.95 17.27
C SER A 157 -7.58 -6.30 18.60
N LYS A 158 -7.18 -5.05 18.82
CA LYS A 158 -7.44 -4.31 20.06
C LYS A 158 -8.76 -3.55 19.96
N LEU A 159 -9.69 -3.84 20.86
CA LEU A 159 -11.00 -3.18 20.91
C LEU A 159 -10.90 -1.66 21.11
N GLU A 160 -9.89 -1.20 21.87
CA GLU A 160 -9.59 0.22 22.09
C GLU A 160 -9.32 0.96 20.78
N TRP A 161 -8.57 0.32 19.86
CA TRP A 161 -8.34 0.89 18.54
C TRP A 161 -9.62 0.97 17.72
N ALA A 162 -10.45 -0.08 17.77
CA ALA A 162 -11.72 -0.09 17.05
C ALA A 162 -12.61 1.07 17.49
N THR A 163 -12.70 1.35 18.79
CA THR A 163 -13.47 2.47 19.33
C THR A 163 -12.96 3.82 18.83
N LEU A 164 -11.64 4.04 18.86
CA LEU A 164 -11.02 5.30 18.41
C LEU A 164 -11.11 5.52 16.89
N LEU A 165 -11.21 4.45 16.10
CA LEU A 165 -11.23 4.53 14.65
C LEU A 165 -12.65 4.54 14.05
N THR A 166 -13.69 4.39 14.90
CA THR A 166 -15.10 4.38 14.44
C THR A 166 -15.70 5.79 14.36
N ASP A 167 -15.20 6.74 15.15
CA ASP A 167 -15.63 8.13 15.19
C ASP A 167 -14.87 9.00 14.18
#